data_140dbb73a6ab33d3aadd0b9ec0240d54
#
_entry.id   140dbb73a6ab33d3aadd0b9ec0240d54
#
_cell.length_a   1.000
_cell.length_b   1.000
_cell.length_c   1.000
_cell.angle_alpha   90.00
_cell.angle_beta   90.00
_cell.angle_gamma   90.00
#
_symmetry.space_group_name_H-M   'P 1'
#
loop_
_entity.id
_entity.type
_entity.pdbx_description
1 polymer ?
#
loop_
_entity_poly.entity_id
_entity_poly.type
_entity_poly.pdbx_seq_one_letter_code
_entity_poly.pdbx_strand_id
1 'polypeptide(L)'
;MPGLSTTLASISLPSCLMNASGAWSGTREEPRELAASATGAVVIKTATTQARVDAVQGCGLENPGQPYYLAVLSALKAAGKPIVGSVAGFTTAEYVELAHAYAQAWVQIVELNLSDPIVPCNRGGTCDLAAVEAVVKAVRAAVPVPLAVKLPGLPDGAVGHAVERLRRHQIEVCVCHTPQLATFAPALDGALDLMAVGGISNGKDAHGALSRGAKAVQIGSALMQEGPGVFARIQQELIAERAIHETSA
;
A
#
# COMPACT_ATOMS: atom_id res chain seq x y z
N MET A 1 13.51 15.52 -8.21
CA MET A 1 14.80 15.52 -7.50
C MET A 1 15.51 14.20 -7.80
N PRO A 2 16.79 14.20 -8.19
CA PRO A 2 17.53 12.96 -8.44
C PRO A 2 17.60 12.11 -7.18
N GLY A 3 17.41 10.80 -7.32
CA GLY A 3 17.65 9.82 -6.26
C GLY A 3 16.45 9.36 -5.43
N LEU A 4 15.24 9.91 -5.62
CA LEU A 4 14.04 9.45 -4.89
C LEU A 4 13.04 8.68 -5.76
N SER A 5 13.22 8.72 -7.08
CA SER A 5 12.42 7.91 -8.00
C SER A 5 12.66 6.43 -7.78
N THR A 6 11.63 5.64 -7.97
CA THR A 6 11.70 4.18 -7.89
C THR A 6 10.76 3.55 -8.91
N THR A 7 10.85 2.25 -9.07
CA THR A 7 9.90 1.46 -9.86
C THR A 7 9.21 0.46 -8.94
N LEU A 8 7.89 0.42 -8.97
CA LEU A 8 7.07 -0.51 -8.21
C LEU A 8 6.13 -1.24 -9.18
N ALA A 9 6.19 -2.55 -9.23
CA ALA A 9 5.39 -3.35 -10.19
C ALA A 9 5.52 -2.86 -11.64
N SER A 10 6.71 -2.49 -12.07
CA SER A 10 7.01 -1.87 -13.38
C SER A 10 6.42 -0.46 -13.58
N ILE A 11 5.77 0.12 -12.60
CA ILE A 11 5.26 1.49 -12.63
C ILE A 11 6.33 2.45 -12.10
N SER A 12 6.70 3.43 -12.91
CA SER A 12 7.66 4.47 -12.50
C SER A 12 7.01 5.44 -11.52
N LEU A 13 7.63 5.63 -10.37
CA LEU A 13 7.19 6.55 -9.32
C LEU A 13 8.22 7.68 -9.19
N PRO A 14 7.80 8.95 -9.20
CA PRO A 14 8.71 10.09 -9.03
C PRO A 14 9.31 10.17 -7.62
N SER A 15 8.75 9.45 -6.65
CA SER A 15 9.25 9.32 -5.28
C SER A 15 8.92 7.94 -4.72
N CYS A 16 9.80 7.43 -3.86
CA CYS A 16 9.56 6.20 -3.10
C CYS A 16 8.63 6.40 -1.89
N LEU A 17 8.15 7.62 -1.64
CA LEU A 17 7.23 7.93 -0.53
C LEU A 17 5.81 8.06 -1.05
N MET A 18 4.85 7.42 -0.39
CA MET A 18 3.42 7.56 -0.68
C MET A 18 2.59 7.52 0.61
N ASN A 19 1.32 7.90 0.53
CA ASN A 19 0.40 7.77 1.67
C ASN A 19 0.02 6.31 1.91
N ALA A 20 -0.22 5.94 3.17
CA ALA A 20 -0.88 4.68 3.52
C ALA A 20 -2.38 4.76 3.15
N SER A 21 -2.97 3.63 2.76
CA SER A 21 -4.41 3.55 2.48
C SER A 21 -5.23 3.96 3.71
N GLY A 22 -6.00 5.03 3.60
CA GLY A 22 -6.76 5.64 4.70
C GLY A 22 -6.18 6.93 5.25
N ALA A 23 -4.90 7.20 5.06
CA ALA A 23 -4.29 8.47 5.45
C ALA A 23 -4.50 9.51 4.35
N TRP A 24 -5.17 10.62 4.69
CA TRP A 24 -5.41 11.77 3.80
C TRP A 24 -6.08 11.38 2.47
N SER A 25 -7.02 10.44 2.52
CA SER A 25 -7.72 9.92 1.32
C SER A 25 -9.18 9.52 1.61
N GLY A 26 -9.75 9.99 2.72
CA GLY A 26 -11.12 9.72 3.13
C GLY A 26 -12.16 10.60 2.47
N THR A 27 -11.82 11.83 2.12
CA THR A 27 -12.71 12.81 1.46
C THR A 27 -12.48 12.86 -0.06
N ARG A 28 -13.14 13.79 -0.76
CA ARG A 28 -12.91 14.02 -2.21
C ARG A 28 -11.74 14.96 -2.47
N GLU A 29 -11.44 15.81 -1.53
CA GLU A 29 -10.43 16.86 -1.60
C GLU A 29 -9.03 16.31 -1.29
N GLU A 30 -8.91 15.51 -0.24
CA GLU A 30 -7.64 14.96 0.25
C GLU A 30 -6.80 14.24 -0.83
N PRO A 31 -7.35 13.36 -1.69
CA PRO A 31 -6.56 12.76 -2.77
C PRO A 31 -6.05 13.77 -3.80
N ARG A 32 -6.73 14.90 -4.00
CA ARG A 32 -6.25 15.98 -4.88
C ARG A 32 -5.09 16.73 -4.25
N GLU A 33 -5.14 16.98 -2.94
CA GLU A 33 -4.04 17.57 -2.18
C GLU A 33 -2.81 16.65 -2.19
N LEU A 34 -3.01 15.33 -2.04
CA LEU A 34 -1.94 14.35 -2.20
C LEU A 34 -1.35 14.41 -3.62
N ALA A 35 -2.18 14.45 -4.64
CA ALA A 35 -1.72 14.52 -6.02
C ALA A 35 -0.91 15.79 -6.31
N ALA A 36 -1.22 16.92 -5.65
CA ALA A 36 -0.46 18.16 -5.73
C ALA A 36 0.83 18.17 -4.87
N SER A 37 0.99 17.23 -3.95
CA SER A 37 2.13 17.15 -3.02
C SER A 37 3.35 16.47 -3.64
N ALA A 38 4.40 16.29 -2.86
CA ALA A 38 5.61 15.57 -3.25
C ALA A 38 5.49 14.04 -3.13
N THR A 39 4.27 13.48 -2.93
CA THR A 39 4.07 12.02 -2.92
C THR A 39 4.45 11.38 -4.26
N GLY A 40 4.92 10.15 -4.25
CA GLY A 40 5.25 9.38 -5.46
C GLY A 40 4.04 8.76 -6.14
N ALA A 41 3.01 8.41 -5.36
CA ALA A 41 1.73 7.89 -5.83
C ALA A 41 0.63 8.31 -4.85
N VAL A 42 -0.62 8.28 -5.29
CA VAL A 42 -1.79 8.48 -4.43
C VAL A 42 -2.43 7.12 -4.14
N VAL A 43 -2.42 6.72 -2.89
CA VAL A 43 -3.14 5.52 -2.43
C VAL A 43 -4.52 5.93 -1.94
N ILE A 44 -5.56 5.47 -2.63
CA ILE A 44 -6.95 5.74 -2.24
C ILE A 44 -7.29 4.93 -0.99
N LYS A 45 -8.10 5.53 -0.11
CA LYS A 45 -8.58 4.83 1.08
C LYS A 45 -9.18 3.48 0.71
N THR A 46 -8.90 2.48 1.53
CA THR A 46 -9.47 1.14 1.35
C THR A 46 -10.99 1.21 1.27
N ALA A 47 -11.53 0.80 0.14
CA ALA A 47 -12.97 0.74 -0.11
C ALA A 47 -13.52 -0.65 0.11
N THR A 48 -14.76 -0.72 0.57
CA THR A 48 -15.62 -1.91 0.57
C THR A 48 -16.73 -1.75 -0.47
N THR A 49 -17.42 -2.82 -0.85
CA THR A 49 -18.52 -2.76 -1.83
C THR A 49 -19.62 -1.79 -1.41
N GLN A 50 -19.99 -1.84 -0.13
CA GLN A 50 -20.98 -0.95 0.50
C GLN A 50 -20.29 -0.01 1.49
N ALA A 51 -20.95 1.11 1.78
CA ALA A 51 -20.51 2.01 2.85
C ALA A 51 -20.43 1.29 4.20
N ARG A 52 -19.41 1.60 4.98
CA ARG A 52 -19.23 1.10 6.34
C ARG A 52 -19.09 2.22 7.33
N VAL A 53 -19.85 2.08 8.40
CA VAL A 53 -19.66 2.85 9.63
C VAL A 53 -19.18 1.86 10.67
N ASP A 54 -17.88 1.89 10.99
CA ASP A 54 -17.31 0.91 11.90
C ASP A 54 -17.62 1.28 13.35
N ALA A 55 -18.34 0.37 14.02
CA ALA A 55 -18.55 0.44 15.46
C ALA A 55 -17.34 -0.08 16.27
N VAL A 56 -16.31 -0.59 15.61
CA VAL A 56 -15.11 -1.15 16.24
C VAL A 56 -14.05 -0.08 16.30
N GLN A 57 -13.76 0.39 17.51
CA GLN A 57 -12.69 1.36 17.75
C GLN A 57 -11.33 0.82 17.26
N GLY A 58 -10.64 1.59 16.41
CA GLY A 58 -9.34 1.22 15.86
C GLY A 58 -9.38 0.41 14.57
N CYS A 59 -10.57 0.12 14.02
CA CYS A 59 -10.71 -0.45 12.70
C CYS A 59 -10.69 0.65 11.64
N GLY A 60 -9.72 0.62 10.73
CA GLY A 60 -9.52 1.63 9.68
C GLY A 60 -10.42 1.49 8.46
N LEU A 61 -11.41 0.59 8.47
CA LEU A 61 -12.26 0.30 7.32
C LEU A 61 -13.53 1.15 7.20
N GLU A 62 -13.76 2.11 8.09
CA GLU A 62 -14.84 3.08 7.88
C GLU A 62 -14.64 3.79 6.53
N ASN A 63 -15.64 3.71 5.66
CA ASN A 63 -15.56 4.28 4.32
C ASN A 63 -16.96 4.40 3.69
N PRO A 64 -17.16 5.36 2.74
CA PRO A 64 -18.46 5.57 2.06
C PRO A 64 -18.77 4.54 0.96
N GLY A 65 -17.95 3.51 0.78
CA GLY A 65 -18.13 2.48 -0.23
C GLY A 65 -17.50 2.80 -1.59
N GLN A 66 -17.39 1.76 -2.41
CA GLN A 66 -16.77 1.81 -3.74
C GLN A 66 -17.30 2.92 -4.66
N PRO A 67 -18.63 3.17 -4.80
CA PRO A 67 -19.13 4.16 -5.76
C PRO A 67 -18.60 5.57 -5.49
N TYR A 68 -18.37 5.91 -4.23
CA TYR A 68 -17.81 7.20 -3.85
C TYR A 68 -16.38 7.35 -4.39
N TYR A 69 -15.54 6.33 -4.22
CA TYR A 69 -14.15 6.41 -4.66
C TYR A 69 -13.98 6.28 -6.17
N LEU A 70 -14.87 5.59 -6.88
CA LEU A 70 -14.86 5.61 -8.35
C LEU A 70 -15.05 7.04 -8.89
N ALA A 71 -15.90 7.85 -8.24
CA ALA A 71 -16.05 9.27 -8.59
C ALA A 71 -14.78 10.08 -8.27
N VAL A 72 -14.10 9.80 -7.14
CA VAL A 72 -12.81 10.41 -6.80
C VAL A 72 -11.73 10.06 -7.83
N LEU A 73 -11.62 8.79 -8.22
CA LEU A 73 -10.65 8.31 -9.23
C LEU A 73 -10.85 9.03 -10.57
N SER A 74 -12.09 9.19 -11.02
CA SER A 74 -12.39 9.94 -12.24
C SER A 74 -11.84 11.38 -12.21
N ALA A 75 -11.93 12.04 -11.05
CA ALA A 75 -11.42 13.39 -10.87
C ALA A 75 -9.88 13.49 -10.78
N LEU A 76 -9.21 12.38 -10.41
CA LEU A 76 -7.74 12.33 -10.29
C LEU A 76 -7.03 11.98 -11.60
N LYS A 77 -7.76 11.53 -12.61
CA LYS A 77 -7.18 11.10 -13.90
C LYS A 77 -6.25 12.13 -14.54
N ALA A 78 -6.55 13.42 -14.39
CA ALA A 78 -5.76 14.52 -14.92
C ALA A 78 -4.56 14.92 -14.03
N ALA A 79 -4.42 14.35 -12.84
CA ALA A 79 -3.40 14.78 -11.88
C ALA A 79 -1.98 14.30 -12.22
N GLY A 80 -1.83 13.37 -13.18
CA GLY A 80 -0.53 12.92 -13.70
C GLY A 80 0.31 12.09 -12.74
N LYS A 81 -0.25 11.67 -11.59
CA LYS A 81 0.42 10.79 -10.64
C LYS A 81 -0.13 9.38 -10.70
N PRO A 82 0.71 8.35 -10.48
CA PRO A 82 0.24 6.98 -10.31
C PRO A 82 -0.76 6.87 -9.16
N ILE A 83 -1.79 6.06 -9.36
CA ILE A 83 -2.84 5.82 -8.37
C ILE A 83 -2.84 4.36 -7.99
N VAL A 84 -2.85 4.11 -6.69
CA VAL A 84 -3.04 2.78 -6.08
C VAL A 84 -4.45 2.72 -5.50
N GLY A 85 -5.26 1.80 -5.97
CA GLY A 85 -6.62 1.59 -5.47
C GLY A 85 -6.63 0.52 -4.39
N SER A 86 -6.90 0.89 -3.12
CA SER A 86 -6.95 -0.07 -2.03
C SER A 86 -8.36 -0.59 -1.81
N VAL A 87 -8.51 -1.91 -1.67
CA VAL A 87 -9.80 -2.60 -1.54
C VAL A 87 -9.80 -3.64 -0.42
N ALA A 88 -10.95 -3.81 0.24
CA ALA A 88 -11.19 -4.86 1.22
C ALA A 88 -12.58 -5.46 1.04
N GLY A 89 -12.67 -6.77 1.04
CA GLY A 89 -13.92 -7.53 0.94
C GLY A 89 -14.10 -8.46 2.14
N PHE A 90 -15.33 -8.88 2.36
CA PHE A 90 -15.68 -9.88 3.38
C PHE A 90 -15.88 -11.27 2.78
N THR A 91 -15.82 -11.35 1.44
CA THR A 91 -15.81 -12.57 0.66
C THR A 91 -14.79 -12.45 -0.48
N THR A 92 -14.33 -13.57 -1.02
CA THR A 92 -13.48 -13.59 -2.22
C THR A 92 -14.16 -12.89 -3.40
N ALA A 93 -15.47 -13.04 -3.55
CA ALA A 93 -16.25 -12.41 -4.63
C ALA A 93 -16.23 -10.87 -4.53
N GLU A 94 -16.36 -10.30 -3.32
CA GLU A 94 -16.27 -8.86 -3.11
C GLU A 94 -14.87 -8.30 -3.46
N TYR A 95 -13.79 -9.01 -3.13
CA TYR A 95 -12.45 -8.62 -3.55
C TYR A 95 -12.32 -8.60 -5.08
N VAL A 96 -12.87 -9.59 -5.76
CA VAL A 96 -12.86 -9.67 -7.24
C VAL A 96 -13.67 -8.51 -7.84
N GLU A 97 -14.88 -8.26 -7.35
CA GLU A 97 -15.75 -7.15 -7.79
C GLU A 97 -15.03 -5.81 -7.66
N LEU A 98 -14.51 -5.52 -6.46
CA LEU A 98 -13.81 -4.28 -6.15
C LEU A 98 -12.57 -4.09 -7.01
N ALA A 99 -11.72 -5.11 -7.11
CA ALA A 99 -10.49 -5.06 -7.88
C ALA A 99 -10.77 -4.84 -9.37
N HIS A 100 -11.79 -5.51 -9.92
CA HIS A 100 -12.22 -5.34 -11.31
C HIS A 100 -12.70 -3.91 -11.59
N ALA A 101 -13.55 -3.36 -10.74
CA ALA A 101 -14.04 -1.99 -10.90
C ALA A 101 -12.93 -0.95 -10.82
N TYR A 102 -11.94 -1.14 -9.91
CA TYR A 102 -10.80 -0.25 -9.78
C TYR A 102 -9.85 -0.37 -10.98
N ALA A 103 -9.61 -1.59 -11.49
CA ALA A 103 -8.84 -1.80 -12.72
C ALA A 103 -9.46 -1.08 -13.92
N GLN A 104 -10.79 -1.09 -14.03
CA GLN A 104 -11.51 -0.33 -15.07
C GLN A 104 -11.48 1.19 -14.82
N ALA A 105 -11.34 1.64 -13.58
CA ALA A 105 -11.25 3.04 -13.21
C ALA A 105 -9.84 3.64 -13.30
N TRP A 106 -8.89 2.96 -14.00
CA TRP A 106 -7.57 3.49 -14.34
C TRP A 106 -6.57 3.55 -13.19
N VAL A 107 -6.71 2.76 -12.16
CA VAL A 107 -5.65 2.60 -11.17
C VAL A 107 -4.49 1.82 -11.81
N GLN A 108 -3.26 2.22 -11.46
CA GLN A 108 -2.06 1.53 -11.95
C GLN A 108 -1.74 0.28 -11.15
N ILE A 109 -2.14 0.24 -9.89
CA ILE A 109 -1.96 -0.91 -8.98
C ILE A 109 -3.22 -1.07 -8.16
N VAL A 110 -3.69 -2.29 -7.95
CA VAL A 110 -4.73 -2.61 -6.95
C VAL A 110 -4.07 -3.17 -5.70
N GLU A 111 -4.27 -2.50 -4.56
CA GLU A 111 -3.83 -3.00 -3.25
C GLU A 111 -4.94 -3.81 -2.60
N LEU A 112 -4.71 -5.10 -2.38
CA LEU A 112 -5.59 -5.96 -1.60
C LEU A 112 -5.26 -5.78 -0.13
N ASN A 113 -6.10 -5.07 0.61
CA ASN A 113 -5.92 -4.90 2.05
C ASN A 113 -6.44 -6.14 2.79
N LEU A 114 -5.53 -7.05 3.11
CA LEU A 114 -5.80 -8.26 3.90
C LEU A 114 -5.35 -8.09 5.35
N SER A 115 -4.89 -6.89 5.73
CA SER A 115 -4.29 -6.63 7.03
C SER A 115 -5.28 -6.17 8.10
N ASP A 116 -6.48 -5.77 7.73
CA ASP A 116 -7.47 -5.31 8.70
C ASP A 116 -8.02 -6.49 9.52
N PRO A 117 -8.13 -6.36 10.86
CA PRO A 117 -8.54 -7.48 11.72
C PRO A 117 -10.00 -7.92 11.56
N ILE A 118 -10.81 -7.20 10.81
CA ILE A 118 -12.21 -7.57 10.54
C ILE A 118 -12.40 -8.32 9.23
N VAL A 119 -11.41 -8.31 8.32
CA VAL A 119 -11.51 -9.09 7.09
C VAL A 119 -11.28 -10.58 7.36
N PRO A 120 -11.92 -11.50 6.59
CA PRO A 120 -11.82 -12.93 6.83
C PRO A 120 -10.39 -13.47 6.86
N CYS A 121 -9.49 -12.90 6.05
CA CYS A 121 -8.09 -13.31 5.98
C CYS A 121 -7.27 -12.98 7.24
N ASN A 122 -7.77 -12.07 8.11
CA ASN A 122 -7.08 -11.63 9.33
C ASN A 122 -8.03 -11.53 10.53
N ARG A 123 -9.04 -12.36 10.60
CA ARG A 123 -10.06 -12.29 11.66
C ARG A 123 -9.45 -12.41 13.06
N GLY A 124 -9.68 -11.37 13.88
CA GLY A 124 -9.14 -11.33 15.24
C GLY A 124 -7.61 -11.23 15.32
N GLY A 125 -6.95 -10.74 14.26
CA GLY A 125 -5.49 -10.57 14.21
C GLY A 125 -4.72 -11.87 13.89
N THR A 126 -5.44 -12.94 13.50
CA THR A 126 -4.81 -14.20 13.06
C THR A 126 -4.93 -14.32 11.54
N CYS A 127 -3.79 -14.33 10.86
CA CYS A 127 -3.75 -14.44 9.39
C CYS A 127 -4.05 -15.87 8.94
N ASP A 128 -5.10 -16.03 8.13
CA ASP A 128 -5.41 -17.26 7.42
C ASP A 128 -4.78 -17.25 6.04
N LEU A 129 -3.64 -17.90 5.88
CA LEU A 129 -2.91 -17.97 4.63
C LEU A 129 -3.66 -18.71 3.51
N ALA A 130 -4.59 -19.62 3.85
CA ALA A 130 -5.41 -20.28 2.84
C ALA A 130 -6.47 -19.32 2.29
N ALA A 131 -7.08 -18.51 3.16
CA ALA A 131 -7.99 -17.45 2.75
C ALA A 131 -7.26 -16.36 1.93
N VAL A 132 -6.04 -15.98 2.33
CA VAL A 132 -5.17 -15.07 1.54
C VAL A 132 -4.96 -15.64 0.13
N GLU A 133 -4.55 -16.88 0.01
CA GLU A 133 -4.29 -17.52 -1.29
C GLU A 133 -5.56 -17.59 -2.16
N ALA A 134 -6.71 -17.91 -1.57
CA ALA A 134 -7.98 -17.95 -2.30
C ALA A 134 -8.35 -16.59 -2.90
N VAL A 135 -8.22 -15.51 -2.12
CA VAL A 135 -8.46 -14.13 -2.60
C VAL A 135 -7.48 -13.75 -3.70
N VAL A 136 -6.18 -13.92 -3.45
CA VAL A 136 -5.11 -13.55 -4.39
C VAL A 136 -5.28 -14.27 -5.73
N LYS A 137 -5.52 -15.59 -5.71
CA LYS A 137 -5.77 -16.40 -6.90
C LYS A 137 -6.97 -15.91 -7.71
N ALA A 138 -8.09 -15.66 -7.03
CA ALA A 138 -9.32 -15.23 -7.68
C ALA A 138 -9.19 -13.84 -8.29
N VAL A 139 -8.60 -12.89 -7.56
CA VAL A 139 -8.40 -11.53 -8.06
C VAL A 139 -7.40 -11.52 -9.23
N ARG A 140 -6.28 -12.26 -9.13
CA ARG A 140 -5.30 -12.33 -10.23
C ARG A 140 -5.92 -12.86 -11.52
N ALA A 141 -6.84 -13.83 -11.43
CA ALA A 141 -7.55 -14.34 -12.61
C ALA A 141 -8.53 -13.33 -13.22
N ALA A 142 -8.98 -12.34 -12.45
CA ALA A 142 -10.03 -11.39 -12.87
C ALA A 142 -9.48 -10.06 -13.40
N VAL A 143 -8.27 -9.64 -13.01
CA VAL A 143 -7.73 -8.33 -13.37
C VAL A 143 -6.31 -8.41 -13.93
N PRO A 144 -6.00 -7.65 -15.01
CA PRO A 144 -4.68 -7.66 -15.63
C PRO A 144 -3.69 -6.66 -14.99
N VAL A 145 -4.19 -5.73 -14.17
CA VAL A 145 -3.34 -4.71 -13.54
C VAL A 145 -2.47 -5.31 -12.43
N PRO A 146 -1.30 -4.72 -12.12
CA PRO A 146 -0.46 -5.13 -11.02
C PRO A 146 -1.21 -5.17 -9.69
N LEU A 147 -0.89 -6.17 -8.87
CA LEU A 147 -1.47 -6.38 -7.55
C LEU A 147 -0.44 -6.14 -6.46
N ALA A 148 -0.81 -5.35 -5.47
CA ALA A 148 -0.12 -5.24 -4.19
C ALA A 148 -0.93 -5.99 -3.12
N VAL A 149 -0.29 -6.82 -2.33
CA VAL A 149 -0.95 -7.54 -1.23
C VAL A 149 -0.43 -7.01 0.10
N LYS A 150 -1.30 -6.33 0.83
CA LYS A 150 -1.01 -5.82 2.18
C LYS A 150 -1.39 -6.86 3.21
N LEU A 151 -0.35 -7.43 3.83
CA LEU A 151 -0.48 -8.49 4.81
C LEU A 151 -0.55 -7.93 6.24
N PRO A 152 -1.25 -8.60 7.16
CA PRO A 152 -1.11 -8.33 8.58
C PRO A 152 0.28 -8.70 9.09
N GLY A 153 0.57 -8.38 10.36
CA GLY A 153 1.74 -8.94 11.03
C GLY A 153 1.69 -10.47 11.04
N LEU A 154 2.76 -11.11 10.61
CA LEU A 154 2.87 -12.57 10.56
C LEU A 154 3.90 -13.06 11.58
N PRO A 155 3.72 -14.24 12.19
CA PRO A 155 4.82 -14.94 12.84
C PRO A 155 5.96 -15.20 11.82
N ASP A 156 7.22 -15.07 12.24
CA ASP A 156 8.37 -15.22 11.34
C ASP A 156 8.34 -16.52 10.54
N GLY A 157 7.98 -17.65 11.18
CA GLY A 157 7.84 -18.94 10.52
C GLY A 157 6.74 -19.02 9.45
N ALA A 158 5.81 -18.07 9.40
CA ALA A 158 4.73 -18.02 8.40
C ALA A 158 5.09 -17.18 7.18
N VAL A 159 6.10 -16.29 7.27
CA VAL A 159 6.46 -15.35 6.20
C VAL A 159 6.86 -16.08 4.91
N GLY A 160 7.71 -17.11 4.98
CA GLY A 160 8.11 -17.90 3.81
C GLY A 160 6.91 -18.54 3.11
N HIS A 161 5.95 -19.06 3.87
CA HIS A 161 4.72 -19.65 3.33
C HIS A 161 3.81 -18.59 2.67
N ALA A 162 3.73 -17.39 3.25
CA ALA A 162 2.98 -16.30 2.64
C ALA A 162 3.60 -15.87 1.31
N VAL A 163 4.91 -15.63 1.30
CA VAL A 163 5.66 -15.23 0.10
C VAL A 163 5.51 -16.26 -1.02
N GLU A 164 5.64 -17.55 -0.73
CA GLU A 164 5.48 -18.61 -1.72
C GLU A 164 4.09 -18.60 -2.37
N ARG A 165 3.02 -18.32 -1.61
CA ARG A 165 1.67 -18.17 -2.16
C ARG A 165 1.56 -16.97 -3.08
N LEU A 166 2.13 -15.81 -2.69
CA LEU A 166 2.12 -14.62 -3.52
C LEU A 166 2.87 -14.85 -4.84
N ARG A 167 4.05 -15.49 -4.79
CA ARG A 167 4.86 -15.84 -5.98
C ARG A 167 4.12 -16.76 -6.94
N ARG A 168 3.48 -17.80 -6.42
CA ARG A 168 2.71 -18.77 -7.21
C ARG A 168 1.61 -18.11 -8.04
N HIS A 169 1.03 -17.03 -7.54
CA HIS A 169 -0.03 -16.28 -8.21
C HIS A 169 0.46 -15.01 -8.90
N GLN A 170 1.78 -14.87 -9.11
CA GLN A 170 2.38 -13.76 -9.85
C GLN A 170 1.96 -12.39 -9.30
N ILE A 171 2.02 -12.26 -7.98
CA ILE A 171 1.82 -10.96 -7.32
C ILE A 171 3.09 -10.13 -7.47
N GLU A 172 2.91 -8.87 -7.79
CA GLU A 172 4.03 -7.96 -8.07
C GLU A 172 4.57 -7.28 -6.81
N VAL A 173 3.70 -6.96 -5.84
CA VAL A 173 4.10 -6.20 -4.64
C VAL A 173 3.61 -6.87 -3.36
N CYS A 174 4.50 -7.03 -2.40
CA CYS A 174 4.17 -7.36 -1.02
C CYS A 174 4.28 -6.10 -0.15
N VAL A 175 3.22 -5.78 0.60
CA VAL A 175 3.20 -4.69 1.58
C VAL A 175 3.22 -5.28 2.98
N CYS A 176 4.25 -4.98 3.76
CA CYS A 176 4.41 -5.47 5.11
C CYS A 176 4.65 -4.36 6.12
N HIS A 177 4.46 -4.66 7.40
CA HIS A 177 4.82 -3.75 8.48
C HIS A 177 6.34 -3.56 8.56
N THR A 178 6.80 -2.31 8.74
CA THR A 178 8.22 -1.93 8.78
C THR A 178 9.08 -2.80 9.72
N PRO A 179 8.64 -3.20 10.92
CA PRO A 179 9.41 -4.10 11.78
C PRO A 179 9.70 -5.48 11.16
N GLN A 180 8.84 -5.95 10.25
CA GLN A 180 8.97 -7.26 9.61
C GLN A 180 9.84 -7.28 8.34
N LEU A 181 10.40 -6.13 7.93
CA LEU A 181 11.24 -6.06 6.74
C LEU A 181 12.43 -7.04 6.79
N ALA A 182 13.03 -7.22 7.97
CA ALA A 182 14.16 -8.13 8.14
C ALA A 182 13.81 -9.60 7.83
N THR A 183 12.55 -9.97 7.97
CA THR A 183 12.06 -11.33 7.68
C THR A 183 11.52 -11.42 6.24
N PHE A 184 10.81 -10.38 5.76
CA PHE A 184 10.24 -10.39 4.42
C PHE A 184 11.27 -10.21 3.30
N ALA A 185 12.23 -9.29 3.45
CA ALA A 185 13.20 -9.00 2.39
C ALA A 185 14.00 -10.23 1.93
N PRO A 186 14.61 -11.03 2.84
CA PRO A 186 15.30 -12.23 2.42
C PRO A 186 14.34 -13.33 1.91
N ALA A 187 13.11 -13.41 2.44
CA ALA A 187 12.14 -14.40 1.97
C ALA A 187 11.65 -14.10 0.54
N LEU A 188 11.54 -12.82 0.18
CA LEU A 188 11.15 -12.39 -1.17
C LEU A 188 12.26 -12.62 -2.19
N ASP A 189 13.51 -12.48 -1.79
CA ASP A 189 14.71 -12.69 -2.64
C ASP A 189 14.59 -11.97 -4.02
N GLY A 190 14.04 -10.77 -4.02
CA GLY A 190 13.82 -9.96 -5.22
C GLY A 190 12.70 -10.45 -6.17
N ALA A 191 11.98 -11.51 -5.83
CA ALA A 191 10.92 -12.07 -6.69
C ALA A 191 9.67 -11.19 -6.77
N LEU A 192 9.38 -10.42 -5.70
CA LEU A 192 8.33 -9.42 -5.63
C LEU A 192 8.93 -8.11 -5.11
N ASP A 193 8.33 -7.00 -5.50
CA ASP A 193 8.67 -5.71 -4.91
C ASP A 193 8.17 -5.64 -3.47
N LEU A 194 9.00 -5.08 -2.59
CA LEU A 194 8.67 -4.93 -1.18
C LEU A 194 8.30 -3.48 -0.88
N MET A 195 7.17 -3.26 -0.24
CA MET A 195 6.75 -1.97 0.26
C MET A 195 6.54 -2.02 1.78
N ALA A 196 7.07 -1.04 2.49
CA ALA A 196 6.95 -0.96 3.94
C ALA A 196 5.84 0.00 4.37
N VAL A 197 5.13 -0.33 5.45
CA VAL A 197 4.12 0.54 6.06
C VAL A 197 4.24 0.54 7.58
N GLY A 198 3.99 1.71 8.19
CA GLY A 198 3.98 1.91 9.63
C GLY A 198 5.33 2.33 10.20
N GLY A 199 5.29 3.28 11.15
CA GLY A 199 6.46 3.81 11.85
C GLY A 199 7.37 4.71 11.00
N ILE A 200 6.93 5.18 9.85
CA ILE A 200 7.69 6.10 9.00
C ILE A 200 7.25 7.53 9.31
N SER A 201 8.09 8.30 9.97
CA SER A 201 7.80 9.68 10.38
C SER A 201 8.84 10.71 9.95
N ASN A 202 10.01 10.27 9.50
CA ASN A 202 11.12 11.12 9.09
C ASN A 202 12.01 10.44 8.04
N GLY A 203 13.02 11.14 7.53
CA GLY A 203 13.95 10.65 6.52
C GLY A 203 14.77 9.45 6.98
N LYS A 204 15.16 9.38 8.26
CA LYS A 204 15.90 8.26 8.83
C LYS A 204 15.07 6.98 8.85
N ASP A 205 13.79 7.07 9.22
CA ASP A 205 12.88 5.92 9.19
C ASP A 205 12.71 5.41 7.75
N ALA A 206 12.50 6.33 6.80
CA ALA A 206 12.39 6.01 5.38
C ALA A 206 13.68 5.37 4.84
N HIS A 207 14.84 5.97 5.13
CA HIS A 207 16.16 5.41 4.77
C HIS A 207 16.34 4.00 5.33
N GLY A 208 16.05 3.81 6.62
CA GLY A 208 16.15 2.52 7.28
C GLY A 208 15.22 1.44 6.68
N ALA A 209 14.03 1.80 6.18
CA ALA A 209 13.16 0.86 5.48
C ALA A 209 13.69 0.51 4.08
N LEU A 210 14.13 1.52 3.32
CA LEU A 210 14.69 1.33 1.97
C LEU A 210 15.99 0.51 2.01
N SER A 211 16.89 0.78 2.96
CA SER A 211 18.14 0.03 3.14
C SER A 211 17.93 -1.43 3.51
N ARG A 212 16.75 -1.77 4.06
CA ARG A 212 16.34 -3.15 4.34
C ARG A 212 15.57 -3.82 3.20
N GLY A 213 15.59 -3.24 2.00
CA GLY A 213 15.06 -3.85 0.78
C GLY A 213 13.68 -3.36 0.35
N ALA A 214 13.04 -2.42 1.06
CA ALA A 214 11.81 -1.82 0.56
C ALA A 214 12.10 -0.94 -0.66
N LYS A 215 11.31 -1.04 -1.72
CA LYS A 215 11.37 -0.14 -2.88
C LYS A 215 10.59 1.16 -2.66
N ALA A 216 9.57 1.11 -1.80
CA ALA A 216 8.75 2.26 -1.44
C ALA A 216 8.25 2.12 0.00
N VAL A 217 7.81 3.24 0.58
CA VAL A 217 7.24 3.30 1.93
C VAL A 217 5.90 4.03 1.94
N GLN A 218 4.98 3.53 2.76
CA GLN A 218 3.69 4.16 3.01
C GLN A 218 3.73 4.93 4.34
N ILE A 219 3.35 6.22 4.29
CA ILE A 219 3.31 7.15 5.42
C ILE A 219 1.86 7.31 5.89
N GLY A 220 1.60 7.02 7.15
CA GLY A 220 0.27 7.12 7.76
C GLY A 220 0.19 8.23 8.81
N SER A 221 0.59 7.95 10.05
CA SER A 221 0.39 8.84 11.20
C SER A 221 1.03 10.23 11.04
N ALA A 222 2.26 10.29 10.50
CA ALA A 222 2.91 11.57 10.24
C ALA A 222 2.13 12.43 9.24
N LEU A 223 1.59 11.81 8.18
CA LEU A 223 0.74 12.50 7.21
C LEU A 223 -0.55 13.04 7.86
N MET A 224 -1.18 12.26 8.73
CA MET A 224 -2.40 12.70 9.44
C MET A 224 -2.13 13.87 10.41
N GLN A 225 -0.93 13.97 10.94
CA GLN A 225 -0.52 15.05 11.87
C GLN A 225 -0.10 16.33 11.16
N GLU A 226 0.63 16.21 10.04
CA GLU A 226 1.31 17.32 9.39
C GLU A 226 0.68 17.73 8.04
N GLY A 227 -0.23 16.90 7.52
CA GLY A 227 -0.78 17.07 6.16
C GLY A 227 0.21 16.74 5.03
N PRO A 228 -0.18 16.96 3.76
CA PRO A 228 0.61 16.56 2.60
C PRO A 228 2.00 17.19 2.46
N GLY A 229 2.29 18.26 3.19
CA GLY A 229 3.64 18.85 3.28
C GLY A 229 4.69 17.92 3.86
N VAL A 230 4.29 16.90 4.62
CA VAL A 230 5.16 15.87 5.21
C VAL A 230 6.04 15.17 4.16
N PHE A 231 5.53 14.96 2.95
CA PHE A 231 6.30 14.32 1.88
C PHE A 231 7.52 15.11 1.47
N ALA A 232 7.39 16.43 1.29
CA ALA A 232 8.51 17.31 0.95
C ALA A 232 9.57 17.33 2.07
N ARG A 233 9.13 17.37 3.33
CA ARG A 233 10.03 17.33 4.49
C ARG A 233 10.79 16.02 4.55
N ILE A 234 10.09 14.88 4.53
CA ILE A 234 10.74 13.56 4.59
C ILE A 234 11.66 13.32 3.39
N GLN A 235 11.32 13.84 2.20
CA GLN A 235 12.21 13.76 1.04
C GLN A 235 13.54 14.48 1.28
N GLN A 236 13.50 15.69 1.84
CA GLN A 236 14.71 16.46 2.15
C GLN A 236 15.57 15.75 3.19
N GLU A 237 14.95 15.24 4.24
CA GLU A 237 15.63 14.47 5.28
C GLU A 237 16.24 13.17 4.72
N LEU A 238 15.51 12.43 3.88
CA LEU A 238 15.98 11.20 3.24
C LEU A 238 17.19 11.44 2.33
N ILE A 239 17.21 12.55 1.60
CA ILE A 239 18.37 12.95 0.79
C ILE A 239 19.58 13.21 1.70
N ALA A 240 19.39 13.92 2.82
CA ALA A 240 20.47 14.18 3.77
C ALA A 240 21.00 12.87 4.40
N GLU A 241 20.13 11.97 4.82
CA GLU A 241 20.51 10.66 5.36
C GLU A 241 21.34 9.84 4.35
N ARG A 242 20.94 9.80 3.07
CA ARG A 242 21.70 9.10 2.02
C ARG A 242 23.10 9.68 1.86
N ALA A 243 23.22 11.00 1.83
CA ALA A 243 24.54 11.67 1.70
C ALA A 243 25.49 11.33 2.87
N ILE A 244 24.98 11.22 4.09
CA ILE A 244 25.74 10.82 5.27
C ILE A 244 26.29 9.39 5.10
N HIS A 245 25.47 8.47 4.62
CA HIS A 245 25.86 7.07 4.47
C HIS A 245 26.78 6.82 3.28
N GLU A 246 26.64 7.56 2.17
CA GLU A 246 27.55 7.50 1.01
C GLU A 246 28.96 8.00 1.34
N THR A 247 29.08 8.98 2.26
CA THR A 247 30.41 9.49 2.69
C THR A 247 31.08 8.60 3.73
N SER A 248 30.36 7.62 4.31
CA SER A 248 30.86 6.74 5.37
C SER A 248 31.21 5.32 4.87
N ALA A 249 30.97 5.02 3.59
CA ALA A 249 31.24 3.74 2.93
C ALA A 249 32.48 3.82 2.04
#